data_78ae6d5b36d4b846b8bac2f692d92623
#
_entry.id   78ae6d5b36d4b846b8bac2f692d92623
#
_cell.length_a   1.000
_cell.length_b   1.000
_cell.length_c   1.000
_cell.angle_alpha   90.00
_cell.angle_beta   90.00
_cell.angle_gamma   90.00
#
_symmetry.space_group_name_H-M   'P 1'
#
loop_
_entity.id
_entity.type
_entity.pdbx_description
1 polymer ?
#
loop_
_entity_poly.entity_id
_entity_poly.type
_entity_poly.pdbx_seq_one_letter_code
_entity_poly.pdbx_strand_id
1 'polypeptide(L)'
;TRNGDAGVYIVTGTMADVTEVDASLFTQDSGNGYAIMSGSGNGWYTYAGPPTFLITPTAGRILVFKTADGKFAKVEILSYYEGAPENPDAFTDQSRYYTFNYVYQPNSGETTF
;
A
#
# COMPACT_ATOMS: atom_id res chain seq x y z
N THR A 1 1.94 -19.68 0.94
CA THR A 1 1.53 -20.05 -0.43
C THR A 1 0.53 -19.02 -0.94
N ARG A 2 0.73 -18.51 -2.13
CA ARG A 2 -0.18 -17.57 -2.77
C ARG A 2 -1.17 -18.31 -3.66
N ASN A 3 -2.37 -17.75 -3.77
CA ASN A 3 -3.40 -18.26 -4.66
C ASN A 3 -3.38 -17.48 -5.96
N GLY A 4 -3.28 -18.18 -7.08
CA GLY A 4 -3.42 -17.61 -8.42
C GLY A 4 -2.40 -16.50 -8.73
N ASP A 5 -2.86 -15.54 -9.53
CA ASP A 5 -2.03 -14.47 -10.09
C ASP A 5 -2.14 -13.15 -9.32
N ALA A 6 -2.55 -13.20 -8.04
CA ALA A 6 -2.59 -12.02 -7.20
C ALA A 6 -1.22 -11.31 -7.20
N GLY A 7 -1.24 -9.99 -7.26
CA GLY A 7 -0.02 -9.21 -7.32
C GLY A 7 -0.24 -7.79 -6.84
N VAL A 8 0.84 -7.04 -6.75
CA VAL A 8 0.80 -5.64 -6.34
C VAL A 8 1.94 -4.87 -7.00
N TYR A 9 1.73 -3.58 -7.22
CA TYR A 9 2.82 -2.64 -7.49
C TYR A 9 2.53 -1.31 -6.78
N ILE A 10 3.56 -0.50 -6.63
CA ILE A 10 3.45 0.83 -6.03
C ILE A 10 3.71 1.87 -7.11
N VAL A 11 2.85 2.89 -7.15
CA VAL A 11 3.00 4.03 -8.07
C VAL A 11 3.03 5.32 -7.25
N THR A 12 3.80 6.27 -7.71
CA THR A 12 3.89 7.60 -7.10
C THR A 12 2.82 8.51 -7.72
N GLY A 13 2.04 9.17 -6.87
CA GLY A 13 0.96 10.07 -7.28
C GLY A 13 -0.11 10.18 -6.22
N THR A 14 -1.31 10.55 -6.64
CA THR A 14 -2.49 10.59 -5.76
C THR A 14 -3.49 9.51 -6.16
N MET A 15 -4.49 9.28 -5.30
CA MET A 15 -5.57 8.34 -5.63
C MET A 15 -6.29 8.76 -6.92
N ALA A 16 -6.47 10.06 -7.14
CA ALA A 16 -7.12 10.58 -8.36
C ALA A 16 -6.26 10.41 -9.62
N ASP A 17 -4.93 10.42 -9.48
CA ASP A 17 -4.01 10.25 -10.60
C ASP A 17 -3.99 8.81 -11.14
N VAL A 18 -4.29 7.84 -10.29
CA VAL A 18 -4.28 6.43 -10.65
C VAL A 18 -5.64 6.05 -11.24
N THR A 19 -5.79 6.28 -12.53
CA THR A 19 -7.05 6.06 -13.24
C THR A 19 -7.11 4.74 -13.98
N GLU A 20 -5.95 4.11 -14.21
CA GLU A 20 -5.84 2.88 -14.98
C GLU A 20 -4.74 1.99 -14.40
N VAL A 21 -4.97 0.68 -14.50
CA VAL A 21 -4.02 -0.36 -14.09
C VAL A 21 -3.00 -0.60 -15.21
N ASP A 22 -1.71 -0.67 -14.87
CA ASP A 22 -0.68 -1.18 -15.75
C ASP A 22 -0.39 -2.63 -15.40
N ALA A 23 -0.97 -3.55 -16.14
CA ALA A 23 -0.88 -4.98 -15.88
C ALA A 23 0.55 -5.54 -15.96
N SER A 24 1.47 -4.83 -16.60
CA SER A 24 2.88 -5.25 -16.73
C SER A 24 3.69 -5.03 -15.45
N LEU A 25 3.18 -4.25 -14.50
CA LEU A 25 3.91 -3.86 -13.29
C LEU A 25 3.66 -4.76 -12.08
N PHE A 26 2.66 -5.64 -12.12
CA PHE A 26 2.36 -6.50 -10.98
C PHE A 26 3.49 -7.46 -10.67
N THR A 27 3.84 -7.54 -9.40
CA THR A 27 4.83 -8.46 -8.85
C THR A 27 4.27 -9.25 -7.69
N GLN A 28 4.95 -10.35 -7.37
CA GLN A 28 4.65 -11.20 -6.22
C GLN A 28 5.90 -11.35 -5.38
N ASP A 29 5.73 -11.73 -4.12
CA ASP A 29 6.88 -12.12 -3.31
C ASP A 29 7.57 -13.33 -3.93
N SER A 30 8.89 -13.30 -3.96
CA SER A 30 9.71 -14.35 -4.55
C SER A 30 11.00 -14.52 -3.75
N GLY A 31 11.86 -15.43 -4.19
CA GLY A 31 13.21 -15.57 -3.64
C GLY A 31 14.07 -14.31 -3.79
N ASN A 32 13.68 -13.38 -4.67
CA ASN A 32 14.37 -12.11 -4.88
C ASN A 32 13.86 -10.97 -3.99
N GLY A 33 12.84 -11.21 -3.17
CA GLY A 33 12.30 -10.23 -2.23
C GLY A 33 10.78 -10.12 -2.24
N TYR A 34 10.30 -9.12 -1.53
CA TYR A 34 8.88 -8.84 -1.40
C TYR A 34 8.37 -7.93 -2.50
N ALA A 35 7.13 -8.15 -2.93
CA ALA A 35 6.48 -7.27 -3.91
C ALA A 35 6.26 -5.86 -3.35
N ILE A 36 5.95 -5.75 -2.06
CA ILE A 36 5.99 -4.49 -1.32
C ILE A 36 7.28 -4.50 -0.51
N MET A 37 8.25 -3.72 -0.95
CA MET A 37 9.59 -3.74 -0.36
C MET A 37 9.56 -3.27 1.09
N SER A 38 10.36 -3.93 1.93
CA SER A 38 10.61 -3.49 3.29
C SER A 38 11.68 -2.40 3.34
N GLY A 39 11.76 -1.73 4.48
CA GLY A 39 12.72 -0.66 4.70
C GLY A 39 12.12 0.73 4.48
N SER A 40 12.64 1.68 5.24
CA SER A 40 12.17 3.06 5.21
C SER A 40 12.33 3.69 3.81
N GLY A 41 11.25 4.23 3.29
CA GLY A 41 11.23 4.88 1.99
C GLY A 41 11.18 3.95 0.78
N ASN A 42 11.27 2.64 0.98
CA ASN A 42 11.30 1.66 -0.12
C ASN A 42 9.91 1.18 -0.54
N GLY A 43 9.00 1.08 0.40
CA GLY A 43 7.63 0.61 0.18
C GLY A 43 6.61 1.69 0.49
N TRP A 44 5.68 1.38 1.38
CA TRP A 44 4.59 2.29 1.71
C TRP A 44 4.90 3.25 2.86
N TYR A 45 5.97 3.02 3.64
CA TYR A 45 6.22 3.74 4.88
C TYR A 45 7.62 4.37 4.94
N THR A 46 7.73 5.37 5.82
CA THR A 46 8.98 5.97 6.24
C THR A 46 9.13 5.78 7.75
N TYR A 47 10.31 5.37 8.19
CA TYR A 47 10.65 5.21 9.60
C TYR A 47 11.56 6.36 10.04
N ALA A 48 11.10 7.11 11.04
CA ALA A 48 11.81 8.32 11.49
C ALA A 48 13.08 8.04 12.30
N GLY A 49 13.13 6.88 12.97
CA GLY A 49 14.19 6.61 13.94
C GLY A 49 14.11 7.50 15.18
N PRO A 50 15.21 7.56 16.00
CA PRO A 50 15.21 8.40 17.19
C PRO A 50 15.05 9.89 16.84
N PRO A 51 14.36 10.70 17.68
CA PRO A 51 13.79 10.33 18.97
C PRO A 51 12.34 9.82 18.91
N THR A 52 11.66 9.94 17.79
CA THR A 52 10.21 9.67 17.73
C THR A 52 9.87 8.20 17.46
N PHE A 53 10.71 7.49 16.72
CA PHE A 53 10.50 6.11 16.27
C PHE A 53 9.19 5.92 15.48
N LEU A 54 8.66 6.97 14.87
CA LEU A 54 7.41 6.93 14.13
C LEU A 54 7.55 6.17 12.80
N ILE A 55 6.52 5.39 12.49
CA ILE A 55 6.28 4.82 11.17
C ILE A 55 5.12 5.60 10.57
N THR A 56 5.37 6.29 9.47
CA THR A 56 4.36 7.07 8.78
C THR A 56 4.25 6.66 7.31
N PRO A 57 3.06 6.71 6.73
CA PRO A 57 2.92 6.47 5.29
C PRO A 57 3.77 7.47 4.50
N THR A 58 4.50 6.95 3.51
CA THR A 58 5.24 7.82 2.58
C THR A 58 4.22 8.49 1.66
N ALA A 59 4.19 9.83 1.68
CA ALA A 59 3.25 10.60 0.87
C ALA A 59 3.39 10.27 -0.63
N GLY A 60 2.27 10.20 -1.32
CA GLY A 60 2.25 9.95 -2.76
C GLY A 60 2.51 8.51 -3.18
N ARG A 61 2.41 7.56 -2.27
CA ARG A 61 2.55 6.12 -2.58
C ARG A 61 1.18 5.46 -2.65
N ILE A 62 0.82 5.00 -3.84
CA ILE A 62 -0.45 4.29 -4.09
C ILE A 62 -0.13 2.85 -4.41
N LEU A 63 -0.77 1.93 -3.67
CA LEU A 63 -0.63 0.50 -3.90
C LEU A 63 -1.74 0.06 -4.85
N VAL A 64 -1.36 -0.60 -5.93
CA VAL A 64 -2.31 -1.16 -6.88
C VAL A 64 -2.26 -2.68 -6.77
N PHE A 65 -3.41 -3.28 -6.49
CA PHE A 65 -3.55 -4.72 -6.27
C PHE A 65 -4.30 -5.38 -7.41
N LYS A 66 -3.84 -6.55 -7.77
CA LYS A 66 -4.58 -7.51 -8.58
C LYS A 66 -5.02 -8.65 -7.68
N THR A 67 -6.30 -8.94 -7.66
CA THR A 67 -6.84 -10.07 -6.88
C THR A 67 -6.61 -11.39 -7.59
N ALA A 68 -6.72 -12.50 -6.85
CA ALA A 68 -6.53 -13.83 -7.41
C ALA A 68 -7.54 -14.16 -8.51
N ASP A 69 -8.72 -13.53 -8.50
CA ASP A 69 -9.79 -13.71 -9.49
C ASP A 69 -9.80 -12.64 -10.60
N GLY A 70 -8.70 -11.89 -10.73
CA GLY A 70 -8.51 -10.98 -11.86
C GLY A 70 -9.20 -9.63 -11.76
N LYS A 71 -9.50 -9.18 -10.55
CA LYS A 71 -10.04 -7.84 -10.28
C LYS A 71 -8.94 -6.94 -9.74
N PHE A 72 -9.22 -5.64 -9.64
CA PHE A 72 -8.23 -4.66 -9.26
C PHE A 72 -8.71 -3.75 -8.13
N ALA A 73 -7.76 -3.25 -7.35
CA ALA A 73 -8.00 -2.23 -6.33
C ALA A 73 -6.82 -1.29 -6.24
N LYS A 74 -7.07 -0.04 -5.83
CA LYS A 74 -6.01 0.89 -5.44
C LYS A 74 -6.21 1.29 -4.00
N VAL A 75 -5.11 1.46 -3.27
CA VAL A 75 -5.09 1.71 -1.83
C VAL A 75 -4.07 2.79 -1.51
N GLU A 76 -4.47 3.74 -0.66
CA GLU A 76 -3.60 4.73 -0.05
C GLU A 76 -3.63 4.55 1.45
N ILE A 77 -2.48 4.26 2.07
CA ILE A 77 -2.38 4.11 3.52
C ILE A 77 -2.25 5.49 4.15
N LEU A 78 -3.10 5.78 5.14
CA LEU A 78 -3.18 7.07 5.80
C LEU A 78 -2.54 7.09 7.18
N SER A 79 -2.56 5.96 7.90
CA SER A 79 -1.98 5.85 9.23
C SER A 79 -1.63 4.41 9.58
N TYR A 80 -0.66 4.26 10.48
CA TYR A 80 -0.21 2.99 11.04
C TYR A 80 -0.63 2.84 12.52
N TYR A 81 -1.30 3.84 13.09
CA TYR A 81 -1.66 3.87 14.51
C TYR A 81 -3.18 3.92 14.71
N GLU A 82 -3.65 3.29 15.80
CA GLU A 82 -5.06 3.20 16.12
C GLU A 82 -5.71 4.58 16.15
N GLY A 83 -6.83 4.70 15.45
CA GLY A 83 -7.62 5.95 15.40
C GLY A 83 -7.03 7.03 14.49
N ALA A 84 -5.94 6.74 13.77
CA ALA A 84 -5.29 7.69 12.85
C ALA A 84 -5.09 9.08 13.47
N PRO A 85 -4.39 9.18 14.63
CA PRO A 85 -4.20 10.46 15.30
C PRO A 85 -3.41 11.42 14.40
N GLU A 86 -3.75 12.72 14.49
CA GLU A 86 -3.08 13.78 13.72
C GLU A 86 -1.59 13.86 14.04
N ASN A 87 -1.25 13.72 15.34
CA ASN A 87 0.12 13.73 15.82
C ASN A 87 0.40 12.43 16.58
N PRO A 88 0.70 11.33 15.88
CA PRO A 88 0.91 10.05 16.54
C PRO A 88 2.15 10.04 17.43
N ASP A 89 2.08 9.26 18.50
CA ASP A 89 3.16 9.01 19.43
C ASP A 89 3.47 7.51 19.44
N ALA A 90 4.66 7.13 18.97
CA ALA A 90 5.05 5.72 18.84
C ALA A 90 5.15 4.99 20.18
N PHE A 91 5.26 5.72 21.30
CA PHE A 91 5.37 5.13 22.64
C PHE A 91 4.02 4.89 23.30
N THR A 92 2.99 5.65 22.94
CA THR A 92 1.67 5.61 23.60
C THR A 92 0.55 5.14 22.67
N ASP A 93 0.65 5.40 21.37
CA ASP A 93 -0.35 4.96 20.40
C ASP A 93 -0.12 3.51 19.98
N GLN A 94 -1.20 2.78 19.78
CA GLN A 94 -1.12 1.38 19.32
C GLN A 94 -0.75 1.33 17.85
N SER A 95 0.36 0.66 17.53
CA SER A 95 0.80 0.40 16.17
C SER A 95 0.07 -0.76 15.52
N ARG A 96 0.24 -0.91 14.21
CA ARG A 96 -0.35 -1.98 13.38
C ARG A 96 -1.86 -1.86 13.22
N TYR A 97 -2.38 -0.65 13.32
CA TYR A 97 -3.76 -0.29 13.00
C TYR A 97 -3.75 0.56 11.74
N TYR A 98 -4.09 -0.06 10.63
CA TYR A 98 -4.05 0.60 9.34
C TYR A 98 -5.34 1.37 9.08
N THR A 99 -5.20 2.65 8.76
CA THR A 99 -6.27 3.46 8.20
C THR A 99 -5.91 3.74 6.74
N PHE A 100 -6.83 3.48 5.82
CA PHE A 100 -6.56 3.62 4.40
C PHE A 100 -7.81 3.98 3.60
N ASN A 101 -7.59 4.63 2.48
CA ASN A 101 -8.60 4.80 1.43
C ASN A 101 -8.41 3.71 0.39
N TYR A 102 -9.51 3.26 -0.21
CA TYR A 102 -9.42 2.32 -1.31
C TYR A 102 -10.50 2.56 -2.36
N VAL A 103 -10.21 2.12 -3.57
CA VAL A 103 -11.19 1.98 -4.65
C VAL A 103 -11.06 0.57 -5.21
N TYR A 104 -12.15 -0.14 -5.26
CA TYR A 104 -12.21 -1.50 -5.77
C TYR A 104 -12.96 -1.55 -7.08
N GLN A 105 -12.36 -2.18 -8.10
CA GLN A 105 -12.99 -2.44 -9.39
C GLN A 105 -13.54 -3.86 -9.40
N PRO A 106 -14.87 -4.07 -9.26
CA PRO A 106 -15.45 -5.40 -9.13
C PRO A 106 -15.65 -6.13 -10.46
N ASN A 107 -15.46 -5.44 -11.58
CA ASN A 107 -15.65 -6.01 -12.90
C ASN A 107 -14.36 -6.69 -13.38
N SER A 108 -14.41 -8.00 -13.53
CA SER A 108 -13.25 -8.80 -13.92
C SER A 108 -12.71 -8.33 -15.28
N GLY A 109 -11.39 -8.11 -15.34
CA GLY A 109 -10.72 -7.64 -16.55
C GLY A 109 -10.83 -6.16 -16.83
N GLU A 110 -11.65 -5.40 -16.08
CA GLU A 110 -11.74 -3.95 -16.22
C GLU A 110 -10.54 -3.28 -15.53
N THR A 111 -9.75 -2.52 -16.27
CA THR A 111 -8.51 -1.90 -15.80
C THR A 111 -8.64 -0.44 -15.38
N THR A 112 -9.82 0.14 -15.48
CA THR A 112 -10.08 1.52 -15.08
C THR A 112 -10.73 1.60 -13.69
N PHE A 113 -10.42 2.68 -13.00
CA PHE A 113 -11.01 2.97 -11.70
C PHE A 113 -12.04 4.09 -11.77
#